data_73e2dbf220c30be67ca3c6cd4cf50f6c
#
_entry.id   73e2dbf220c30be67ca3c6cd4cf50f6c
#
_cell.length_a   1.000
_cell.length_b   1.000
_cell.length_c   1.000
_cell.angle_alpha   90.00
_cell.angle_beta   90.00
_cell.angle_gamma   90.00
#
_symmetry.space_group_name_H-M   'P 1'
#
loop_
_entity.id
_entity.type
_entity.pdbx_description
1 polymer ?
#
loop_
_entity_poly.entity_id
_entity_poly.type
_entity_poly.pdbx_seq_one_letter_code
_entity_poly.pdbx_strand_id
1 'polypeptide(L)'
;MEFDSSRRKFLQAGLVLPAAGFIASHHSDALGQVSMDPGYRTLGRTGLKVSGVGCGIGLIPDPAVLVRAVDLGVNYFDTARAYEKGKSEEIAGAALRGRRNRIVLASKTDGLTKADVIKDMNDSLKALRTDHVDIWHLHSRDTPDSITDEAVEAQEMLKKQGKTRFIGISAHDINAVVDKIIQLGKHDVVQTTYSYAIGSDRNAAIHKLHEAGIGVVAMKVIVAMAGFMPPQNGTRVLKDEGPLAAVKWVLLNPDISTTVPYAKNIAEVEMNFRAMKEPYTPQDEKMLFARNEEIRPFYCRMCYECRGKCPNGVPVTDELRFLAYGDFAGDFRKARDNFMRLPQEIRDVKCSDCLSCTVECPNGVEVRNRLIRAQSLLT
;
A
#
# COMPACT_ATOMS: atom_id res chain seq x y z
N MET A 1 1.08 -25.63 -21.63
CA MET A 1 1.07 -24.68 -20.51
C MET A 1 0.14 -23.55 -20.90
N GLU A 2 -1.12 -23.64 -20.48
CA GLU A 2 -2.13 -22.61 -20.74
C GLU A 2 -1.86 -21.42 -19.85
N PHE A 3 -1.44 -20.32 -20.45
CA PHE A 3 -1.30 -19.03 -19.78
C PHE A 3 -2.68 -18.45 -19.52
N ASP A 4 -2.90 -18.07 -18.29
CA ASP A 4 -4.12 -17.50 -17.75
C ASP A 4 -4.76 -16.45 -18.66
N SER A 5 -5.89 -16.84 -19.28
CA SER A 5 -6.68 -16.01 -20.20
C SER A 5 -7.39 -14.84 -19.51
N SER A 6 -7.34 -14.76 -18.17
CA SER A 6 -8.03 -13.72 -17.38
C SER A 6 -7.42 -12.34 -17.57
N ARG A 7 -6.09 -12.28 -17.79
CA ARG A 7 -5.36 -11.02 -18.02
C ARG A 7 -5.70 -10.37 -19.37
N ARG A 8 -5.93 -11.19 -20.41
CA ARG A 8 -6.36 -10.69 -21.73
C ARG A 8 -7.80 -10.18 -21.74
N LYS A 9 -8.69 -10.81 -20.96
CA LYS A 9 -10.10 -10.40 -20.89
C LYS A 9 -10.27 -9.04 -20.21
N PHE A 10 -9.41 -8.70 -19.25
CA PHE A 10 -9.45 -7.38 -18.58
C PHE A 10 -9.13 -6.23 -19.56
N LEU A 11 -8.19 -6.44 -20.48
CA LEU A 11 -7.83 -5.43 -21.50
C LEU A 11 -8.84 -5.35 -22.67
N GLN A 12 -9.60 -6.41 -22.92
CA GLN A 12 -10.60 -6.43 -24.02
C GLN A 12 -11.98 -5.89 -23.62
N ALA A 13 -12.32 -5.85 -22.32
CA ALA A 13 -13.60 -5.35 -21.84
C ALA A 13 -13.71 -3.82 -21.80
N GLY A 14 -12.62 -3.09 -22.01
CA GLY A 14 -12.55 -1.64 -21.90
C GLY A 14 -12.82 -0.83 -23.19
N LEU A 15 -13.15 -1.45 -24.31
CA LEU A 15 -13.29 -0.79 -25.60
C LEU A 15 -14.60 -1.18 -26.34
N VAL A 16 -15.75 -0.81 -25.77
CA VAL A 16 -16.99 -0.69 -26.53
C VAL A 16 -17.66 0.64 -26.19
N LEU A 17 -17.46 1.63 -27.01
CA LEU A 17 -18.24 2.86 -27.04
C LEU A 17 -19.46 2.65 -27.96
N PRO A 18 -20.69 2.90 -27.53
CA PRO A 18 -21.82 3.06 -28.46
C PRO A 18 -21.83 4.49 -28.98
N ALA A 19 -21.78 4.63 -30.30
CA ALA A 19 -22.15 5.84 -30.99
C ALA A 19 -23.67 6.02 -30.93
N ALA A 20 -24.14 7.11 -30.34
CA ALA A 20 -25.52 7.54 -30.47
C ALA A 20 -25.58 9.08 -30.62
N GLY A 21 -26.39 9.47 -31.59
CA GLY A 21 -26.45 10.75 -32.26
C GLY A 21 -26.90 11.96 -31.44
N PHE A 22 -26.55 13.09 -31.99
CA PHE A 22 -26.89 14.46 -31.58
C PHE A 22 -28.40 14.72 -31.69
N ILE A 23 -28.98 15.31 -30.62
CA ILE A 23 -30.04 16.32 -30.74
C ILE A 23 -29.69 17.43 -29.74
N ALA A 24 -29.52 18.63 -30.27
CA ALA A 24 -29.28 19.84 -29.51
C ALA A 24 -30.57 20.41 -28.92
N SER A 25 -30.55 20.76 -27.63
CA SER A 25 -31.45 21.78 -27.09
C SER A 25 -30.71 22.59 -26.02
N HIS A 26 -30.60 23.90 -26.28
CA HIS A 26 -30.03 24.87 -25.37
C HIS A 26 -30.90 25.06 -24.14
N HIS A 27 -30.30 24.90 -22.95
CA HIS A 27 -30.69 25.67 -21.77
C HIS A 27 -29.43 26.02 -21.00
N SER A 28 -29.20 27.31 -20.88
CA SER A 28 -28.14 27.94 -20.10
C SER A 28 -28.47 27.80 -18.62
N ASP A 29 -27.64 27.12 -17.86
CA ASP A 29 -27.51 27.38 -16.43
C ASP A 29 -26.03 27.33 -16.07
N ALA A 30 -25.56 28.53 -15.68
CA ALA A 30 -24.18 28.77 -15.26
C ALA A 30 -23.98 28.20 -13.85
N LEU A 31 -23.67 26.92 -13.78
CA LEU A 31 -22.98 26.36 -12.65
C LEU A 31 -21.55 26.07 -13.10
N GLY A 32 -20.60 26.75 -12.48
CA GLY A 32 -19.19 26.67 -12.82
C GLY A 32 -18.75 25.21 -12.95
N GLN A 33 -18.38 24.80 -14.15
CA GLN A 33 -17.65 23.56 -14.39
C GLN A 33 -16.32 23.66 -13.63
N VAL A 34 -16.28 23.10 -12.42
CA VAL A 34 -15.02 22.74 -11.81
C VAL A 34 -14.47 21.63 -12.72
N SER A 35 -13.58 22.00 -13.62
CA SER A 35 -12.76 21.05 -14.38
C SER A 35 -12.04 20.17 -13.36
N MET A 36 -12.58 18.98 -13.08
CA MET A 36 -11.89 18.01 -12.24
C MET A 36 -10.68 17.55 -13.04
N ASP A 37 -9.49 17.87 -12.55
CA ASP A 37 -8.25 17.31 -13.05
C ASP A 37 -8.42 15.76 -13.07
N PRO A 38 -8.27 15.08 -14.23
CA PRO A 38 -8.50 13.64 -14.36
C PRO A 38 -7.67 12.78 -13.40
N GLY A 39 -6.68 13.39 -12.75
CA GLY A 39 -5.85 12.71 -11.73
C GLY A 39 -6.47 12.62 -10.32
N TYR A 40 -7.61 13.28 -10.03
CA TYR A 40 -8.26 13.22 -8.71
C TYR A 40 -9.44 12.26 -8.70
N ARG A 41 -9.58 11.51 -7.58
CA ARG A 41 -10.63 10.51 -7.37
C ARG A 41 -11.35 10.75 -6.03
N THR A 42 -12.54 10.22 -5.90
CA THR A 42 -13.27 10.27 -4.62
C THR A 42 -12.84 9.08 -3.75
N LEU A 43 -12.50 9.34 -2.49
CA LEU A 43 -12.12 8.32 -1.53
C LEU A 43 -13.38 7.67 -0.90
N GLY A 44 -14.03 6.80 -1.66
CA GLY A 44 -15.24 6.12 -1.25
C GLY A 44 -16.29 7.06 -0.66
N ARG A 45 -17.04 6.59 0.33
CA ARG A 45 -18.10 7.35 1.03
C ARG A 45 -17.60 8.52 1.88
N THR A 46 -16.29 8.70 2.04
CA THR A 46 -15.75 9.88 2.75
C THR A 46 -16.04 11.18 2.03
N GLY A 47 -16.27 11.15 0.72
CA GLY A 47 -16.44 12.33 -0.14
C GLY A 47 -15.15 13.11 -0.39
N LEU A 48 -14.03 12.74 0.25
CA LEU A 48 -12.74 13.41 0.05
C LEU A 48 -12.26 13.24 -1.38
N LYS A 49 -11.82 14.34 -2.00
CA LYS A 49 -11.14 14.32 -3.29
C LYS A 49 -9.64 14.15 -3.05
N VAL A 50 -9.09 13.05 -3.52
CA VAL A 50 -7.68 12.70 -3.35
C VAL A 50 -7.00 12.56 -4.70
N SER A 51 -5.74 13.00 -4.78
CA SER A 51 -4.91 12.74 -5.97
C SER A 51 -4.77 11.23 -6.18
N GLY A 52 -4.87 10.75 -7.41
CA GLY A 52 -4.71 9.31 -7.72
C GLY A 52 -3.36 8.76 -7.27
N VAL A 53 -2.35 9.63 -7.20
CA VAL A 53 -1.05 9.36 -6.58
C VAL A 53 -0.93 10.17 -5.30
N GLY A 54 -0.84 9.50 -4.17
CA GLY A 54 -0.51 10.05 -2.86
C GLY A 54 0.98 9.91 -2.56
N CYS A 55 1.36 10.13 -1.32
CA CYS A 55 2.74 10.06 -0.85
C CYS A 55 2.85 9.23 0.44
N GLY A 56 3.58 8.10 0.37
CA GLY A 56 3.92 7.29 1.55
C GLY A 56 5.18 7.83 2.23
N ILE A 57 5.09 8.19 3.51
CA ILE A 57 6.16 8.92 4.22
C ILE A 57 7.16 7.98 4.92
N GLY A 58 6.93 6.67 4.92
CA GLY A 58 7.71 5.72 5.73
C GLY A 58 9.23 5.66 5.48
N LEU A 59 9.72 6.20 4.36
CA LEU A 59 11.13 6.17 3.96
C LEU A 59 11.65 7.52 3.45
N ILE A 60 11.01 8.63 3.81
CA ILE A 60 11.40 9.97 3.32
C ILE A 60 12.40 10.59 4.29
N PRO A 61 13.67 10.75 3.89
CA PRO A 61 14.68 11.36 4.73
C PRO A 61 14.63 12.89 4.73
N ASP A 62 14.13 13.50 3.64
CA ASP A 62 14.16 14.95 3.41
C ASP A 62 12.72 15.54 3.39
N PRO A 63 12.39 16.45 4.33
CA PRO A 63 11.12 17.17 4.34
C PRO A 63 10.78 17.91 3.04
N ALA A 64 11.77 18.34 2.26
CA ALA A 64 11.58 19.04 0.99
C ALA A 64 10.81 18.18 -0.05
N VAL A 65 10.95 16.86 0.04
CA VAL A 65 10.22 15.90 -0.81
C VAL A 65 8.72 16.03 -0.58
N LEU A 66 8.26 16.16 0.67
CA LEU A 66 6.84 16.32 1.02
C LEU A 66 6.31 17.68 0.56
N VAL A 67 7.08 18.73 0.72
CA VAL A 67 6.73 20.07 0.23
C VAL A 67 6.55 20.04 -1.27
N ARG A 68 7.50 19.44 -2.00
CA ARG A 68 7.41 19.31 -3.46
C ARG A 68 6.19 18.51 -3.89
N ALA A 69 5.84 17.43 -3.18
CA ALA A 69 4.62 16.66 -3.46
C ALA A 69 3.36 17.54 -3.38
N VAL A 70 3.22 18.36 -2.31
CA VAL A 70 2.10 19.31 -2.19
C VAL A 70 2.09 20.34 -3.32
N ASP A 71 3.25 20.86 -3.70
CA ASP A 71 3.36 21.86 -4.77
C ASP A 71 3.01 21.29 -6.16
N LEU A 72 3.21 19.99 -6.36
CA LEU A 72 2.77 19.26 -7.57
C LEU A 72 1.25 18.97 -7.58
N GLY A 73 0.55 19.14 -6.45
CA GLY A 73 -0.87 18.83 -6.32
C GLY A 73 -1.17 17.47 -5.67
N VAL A 74 -0.17 16.75 -5.18
CA VAL A 74 -0.40 15.57 -4.34
C VAL A 74 -1.03 16.02 -3.04
N ASN A 75 -2.19 15.46 -2.70
CA ASN A 75 -2.91 15.85 -1.49
C ASN A 75 -3.17 14.71 -0.49
N TYR A 76 -2.85 13.46 -0.81
CA TYR A 76 -2.98 12.32 0.11
C TYR A 76 -1.61 11.94 0.67
N PHE A 77 -1.46 12.00 1.99
CA PHE A 77 -0.20 11.71 2.71
C PHE A 77 -0.42 10.62 3.75
N ASP A 78 0.42 9.59 3.71
CA ASP A 78 0.28 8.38 4.53
C ASP A 78 1.51 8.11 5.37
N THR A 79 1.33 8.05 6.70
CA THR A 79 2.36 7.69 7.67
C THR A 79 1.85 6.64 8.66
N ALA A 80 2.60 6.35 9.71
CA ALA A 80 2.18 5.48 10.82
C ALA A 80 3.01 5.75 12.07
N ARG A 81 2.42 5.54 13.26
CA ARG A 81 3.11 5.63 14.55
C ARG A 81 4.35 4.74 14.61
N ALA A 82 4.25 3.53 14.03
CA ALA A 82 5.34 2.56 14.00
C ALA A 82 6.51 2.93 13.06
N TYR A 83 6.30 3.84 12.10
CA TYR A 83 7.35 4.16 11.12
C TYR A 83 8.48 4.95 11.78
N GLU A 84 9.70 4.39 11.72
CA GLU A 84 10.90 4.97 12.32
C GLU A 84 10.70 5.38 13.79
N LYS A 85 9.92 4.58 14.55
CA LYS A 85 9.59 4.87 15.96
C LYS A 85 8.95 6.25 16.18
N GLY A 86 8.13 6.69 15.22
CA GLY A 86 7.45 7.98 15.23
C GLY A 86 8.17 9.11 14.51
N LYS A 87 9.42 8.91 14.07
CA LYS A 87 10.18 9.92 13.34
C LYS A 87 9.52 10.35 12.04
N SER A 88 8.86 9.41 11.34
CA SER A 88 8.10 9.69 10.13
C SER A 88 6.99 10.71 10.36
N GLU A 89 6.28 10.62 11.47
CA GLU A 89 5.24 11.59 11.83
C GLU A 89 5.83 12.96 12.20
N GLU A 90 6.98 13.01 12.90
CA GLU A 90 7.68 14.26 13.21
C GLU A 90 8.13 15.00 11.94
N ILE A 91 8.66 14.27 10.95
CA ILE A 91 9.06 14.81 9.64
C ILE A 91 7.83 15.34 8.91
N ALA A 92 6.73 14.56 8.87
CA ALA A 92 5.48 14.99 8.27
C ALA A 92 4.94 16.27 8.92
N GLY A 93 4.88 16.32 10.27
CA GLY A 93 4.39 17.46 11.03
C GLY A 93 5.22 18.73 10.80
N ALA A 94 6.54 18.61 10.63
CA ALA A 94 7.40 19.71 10.29
C ALA A 94 7.23 20.21 8.86
N ALA A 95 7.24 19.29 7.88
CA ALA A 95 7.18 19.59 6.45
C ALA A 95 5.83 20.15 6.00
N LEU A 96 4.74 19.61 6.57
CA LEU A 96 3.37 19.96 6.18
C LEU A 96 2.78 21.10 7.00
N ARG A 97 3.57 21.71 7.89
CA ARG A 97 3.15 22.89 8.66
C ARG A 97 2.67 24.01 7.73
N GLY A 98 1.50 24.60 8.04
CA GLY A 98 0.86 25.65 7.22
C GLY A 98 0.19 25.13 5.93
N ARG A 99 0.24 23.81 5.67
CA ARG A 99 -0.39 23.16 4.51
C ARG A 99 -1.50 22.17 4.92
N ARG A 100 -1.78 22.04 6.21
CA ARG A 100 -2.69 21.03 6.77
C ARG A 100 -4.07 20.99 6.11
N ASN A 101 -4.63 22.15 5.79
CA ASN A 101 -5.95 22.30 5.15
C ASN A 101 -5.96 22.00 3.64
N ARG A 102 -4.80 21.77 3.03
CA ARG A 102 -4.66 21.44 1.60
C ARG A 102 -4.45 19.94 1.38
N ILE A 103 -4.36 19.15 2.45
CA ILE A 103 -4.00 17.74 2.38
C ILE A 103 -4.99 16.85 3.14
N VAL A 104 -5.02 15.60 2.75
CA VAL A 104 -5.63 14.47 3.46
C VAL A 104 -4.49 13.72 4.12
N LEU A 105 -4.45 13.73 5.46
CA LEU A 105 -3.39 13.12 6.25
C LEU A 105 -3.90 11.84 6.93
N ALA A 106 -3.26 10.72 6.61
CA ALA A 106 -3.52 9.43 7.23
C ALA A 106 -2.37 9.01 8.15
N SER A 107 -2.69 8.46 9.31
CA SER A 107 -1.73 7.74 10.16
C SER A 107 -2.35 6.46 10.74
N LYS A 108 -1.56 5.66 11.47
CA LYS A 108 -1.92 4.29 11.85
C LYS A 108 -1.40 3.93 13.23
N THR A 109 -2.13 3.01 13.91
CA THR A 109 -1.74 2.39 15.18
C THR A 109 -1.62 0.88 15.07
N ASP A 110 -0.59 0.31 15.69
CA ASP A 110 -0.45 -1.14 15.90
C ASP A 110 -1.27 -1.62 17.12
N GLY A 111 -1.85 -0.71 17.92
CA GLY A 111 -2.58 -0.99 19.15
C GLY A 111 -3.74 -1.96 18.96
N LEU A 112 -3.85 -2.95 19.85
CA LEU A 112 -4.91 -3.96 19.88
C LEU A 112 -5.97 -3.64 20.92
N THR A 113 -5.57 -2.96 22.00
CA THR A 113 -6.47 -2.52 23.09
C THR A 113 -6.95 -1.09 22.87
N LYS A 114 -8.05 -0.76 23.50
CA LYS A 114 -8.59 0.61 23.50
C LYS A 114 -7.58 1.62 24.04
N ALA A 115 -6.86 1.25 25.09
CA ALA A 115 -5.86 2.13 25.72
C ALA A 115 -4.68 2.43 24.76
N ASP A 116 -4.18 1.41 24.07
CA ASP A 116 -3.08 1.57 23.12
C ASP A 116 -3.46 2.46 21.94
N VAL A 117 -4.65 2.23 21.35
CA VAL A 117 -5.14 3.02 20.21
C VAL A 117 -5.30 4.50 20.58
N ILE A 118 -5.80 4.79 21.79
CA ILE A 118 -5.94 6.17 22.29
C ILE A 118 -4.58 6.81 22.56
N LYS A 119 -3.68 6.07 23.18
CA LYS A 119 -2.31 6.52 23.45
C LYS A 119 -1.59 6.87 22.14
N ASP A 120 -1.62 5.96 21.18
CA ASP A 120 -0.98 6.15 19.87
C ASP A 120 -1.55 7.36 19.12
N MET A 121 -2.87 7.59 19.17
CA MET A 121 -3.49 8.80 18.60
C MET A 121 -2.91 10.06 19.22
N ASN A 122 -2.84 10.14 20.55
CA ASN A 122 -2.34 11.32 21.24
C ASN A 122 -0.86 11.59 20.91
N ASP A 123 -0.05 10.52 20.86
CA ASP A 123 1.36 10.61 20.50
C ASP A 123 1.53 11.04 19.03
N SER A 124 0.69 10.52 18.13
CA SER A 124 0.68 10.88 16.71
C SER A 124 0.29 12.33 16.48
N LEU A 125 -0.77 12.83 17.11
CA LEU A 125 -1.17 14.23 17.00
C LEU A 125 -0.07 15.19 17.48
N LYS A 126 0.62 14.84 18.57
CA LYS A 126 1.78 15.60 19.06
C LYS A 126 2.93 15.61 18.07
N ALA A 127 3.29 14.44 17.51
CA ALA A 127 4.38 14.31 16.53
C ALA A 127 4.04 15.04 15.22
N LEU A 128 2.82 14.89 14.71
CA LEU A 128 2.31 15.54 13.51
C LEU A 128 2.04 17.05 13.68
N ARG A 129 2.05 17.56 14.93
CA ARG A 129 1.78 18.97 15.26
C ARG A 129 0.43 19.46 14.72
N THR A 130 -0.60 18.65 14.89
CA THR A 130 -1.96 18.90 14.44
C THR A 130 -2.96 18.45 15.52
N ASP A 131 -4.16 18.99 15.49
CA ASP A 131 -5.25 18.61 16.38
C ASP A 131 -6.06 17.40 15.88
N HIS A 132 -5.92 17.06 14.59
CA HIS A 132 -6.58 15.91 13.99
C HIS A 132 -5.82 15.33 12.80
N VAL A 133 -6.09 14.05 12.50
CA VAL A 133 -5.79 13.43 11.21
C VAL A 133 -7.09 13.26 10.41
N ASP A 134 -6.99 13.12 9.09
CA ASP A 134 -8.18 12.84 8.28
C ASP A 134 -8.60 11.38 8.39
N ILE A 135 -7.61 10.46 8.42
CA ILE A 135 -7.87 9.03 8.47
C ILE A 135 -6.97 8.39 9.54
N TRP A 136 -7.59 7.62 10.43
CA TRP A 136 -6.89 6.81 11.44
C TRP A 136 -7.08 5.34 11.18
N HIS A 137 -6.00 4.64 10.80
CA HIS A 137 -6.06 3.22 10.48
C HIS A 137 -5.65 2.33 11.67
N LEU A 138 -6.31 1.18 11.83
CA LEU A 138 -5.73 0.03 12.50
C LEU A 138 -4.71 -0.60 11.55
N HIS A 139 -3.47 -0.73 11.98
CA HIS A 139 -2.33 -1.09 11.15
C HIS A 139 -2.15 -2.61 11.03
N SER A 140 -1.94 -3.10 9.80
CA SER A 140 -1.56 -4.51 9.51
C SER A 140 -2.50 -5.55 10.11
N ARG A 141 -3.81 -5.38 9.90
CA ARG A 141 -4.84 -6.34 10.34
C ARG A 141 -5.03 -7.43 9.28
N ASP A 142 -4.20 -8.47 9.34
CA ASP A 142 -4.10 -9.51 8.31
C ASP A 142 -4.90 -10.78 8.65
N THR A 143 -5.65 -10.77 9.77
CA THR A 143 -6.59 -11.81 10.18
C THR A 143 -7.85 -11.20 10.79
N PRO A 144 -9.02 -11.86 10.72
CA PRO A 144 -10.25 -11.35 11.35
C PRO A 144 -10.10 -11.06 12.85
N ASP A 145 -9.37 -11.90 13.58
CA ASP A 145 -9.17 -11.76 15.03
C ASP A 145 -8.25 -10.59 15.39
N SER A 146 -7.41 -10.13 14.45
CA SER A 146 -6.58 -8.94 14.67
C SER A 146 -7.39 -7.63 14.64
N ILE A 147 -8.64 -7.66 14.19
CA ILE A 147 -9.59 -6.55 14.22
C ILE A 147 -10.41 -6.67 15.51
N THR A 148 -9.84 -6.22 16.62
CA THR A 148 -10.47 -6.33 17.95
C THR A 148 -11.59 -5.32 18.15
N ASP A 149 -12.62 -5.70 18.87
CA ASP A 149 -13.75 -4.80 19.18
C ASP A 149 -13.26 -3.56 19.95
N GLU A 150 -12.34 -3.72 20.90
CA GLU A 150 -11.75 -2.61 21.66
C GLU A 150 -11.06 -1.58 20.77
N ALA A 151 -10.31 -2.03 19.76
CA ALA A 151 -9.62 -1.13 18.83
C ALA A 151 -10.61 -0.38 17.94
N VAL A 152 -11.67 -1.04 17.48
CA VAL A 152 -12.75 -0.42 16.69
C VAL A 152 -13.51 0.59 17.52
N GLU A 153 -13.89 0.26 18.75
CA GLU A 153 -14.54 1.20 19.69
C GLU A 153 -13.68 2.44 19.95
N ALA A 154 -12.37 2.25 20.12
CA ALA A 154 -11.43 3.35 20.29
C ALA A 154 -11.42 4.27 19.06
N GLN A 155 -11.40 3.72 17.84
CA GLN A 155 -11.49 4.53 16.63
C GLN A 155 -12.79 5.33 16.55
N GLU A 156 -13.96 4.70 16.84
CA GLU A 156 -15.25 5.40 16.85
C GLU A 156 -15.28 6.54 17.90
N MET A 157 -14.71 6.28 19.08
CA MET A 157 -14.60 7.30 20.13
C MET A 157 -13.72 8.48 19.67
N LEU A 158 -12.56 8.20 19.09
CA LEU A 158 -11.64 9.23 18.57
C LEU A 158 -12.28 10.04 17.42
N LYS A 159 -13.09 9.39 16.59
CA LYS A 159 -13.89 10.06 15.54
C LYS A 159 -14.94 11.00 16.17
N LYS A 160 -15.66 10.56 17.20
CA LYS A 160 -16.62 11.41 17.94
C LYS A 160 -15.95 12.59 18.63
N GLN A 161 -14.70 12.43 19.07
CA GLN A 161 -13.89 13.51 19.68
C GLN A 161 -13.30 14.47 18.65
N GLY A 162 -13.47 14.23 17.35
CA GLY A 162 -12.90 15.05 16.28
C GLY A 162 -11.39 14.89 16.07
N LYS A 163 -10.75 13.90 16.72
CA LYS A 163 -9.32 13.60 16.56
C LYS A 163 -9.00 12.92 15.23
N THR A 164 -9.98 12.29 14.63
CA THR A 164 -9.96 11.82 13.25
C THR A 164 -11.29 12.07 12.57
N ARG A 165 -11.28 12.36 11.27
CA ARG A 165 -12.51 12.54 10.47
C ARG A 165 -13.11 11.22 10.05
N PHE A 166 -12.26 10.26 9.67
CA PHE A 166 -12.63 8.95 9.17
C PHE A 166 -11.77 7.87 9.82
N ILE A 167 -12.31 6.65 9.87
CA ILE A 167 -11.58 5.50 10.40
C ILE A 167 -11.32 4.46 9.31
N GLY A 168 -10.19 3.77 9.42
CA GLY A 168 -9.79 2.80 8.41
C GLY A 168 -9.04 1.60 8.98
N ILE A 169 -8.73 0.68 8.09
CA ILE A 169 -7.90 -0.50 8.35
C ILE A 169 -6.81 -0.58 7.28
N SER A 170 -5.60 -0.99 7.65
CA SER A 170 -4.62 -1.45 6.69
C SER A 170 -4.39 -2.94 6.82
N ALA A 171 -4.35 -3.65 5.69
CA ALA A 171 -4.12 -5.09 5.63
C ALA A 171 -3.24 -5.46 4.43
N HIS A 172 -2.32 -6.42 4.64
CA HIS A 172 -1.58 -7.04 3.55
C HIS A 172 -2.39 -8.17 2.93
N ASP A 173 -3.14 -8.92 3.74
CA ASP A 173 -4.05 -9.99 3.31
C ASP A 173 -5.49 -9.50 3.34
N ILE A 174 -5.86 -8.71 2.34
CA ILE A 174 -7.22 -8.19 2.26
C ILE A 174 -8.26 -9.30 2.06
N ASN A 175 -7.89 -10.39 1.36
CA ASN A 175 -8.81 -11.49 1.11
C ASN A 175 -9.26 -12.18 2.41
N ALA A 176 -8.39 -12.21 3.43
CA ALA A 176 -8.72 -12.79 4.74
C ALA A 176 -9.69 -11.92 5.57
N VAL A 177 -9.73 -10.61 5.34
CA VAL A 177 -10.42 -9.66 6.25
C VAL A 177 -11.54 -8.86 5.60
N VAL A 178 -11.68 -8.89 4.28
CA VAL A 178 -12.65 -8.06 3.54
C VAL A 178 -14.08 -8.26 4.04
N ASP A 179 -14.51 -9.51 4.22
CA ASP A 179 -15.87 -9.82 4.64
C ASP A 179 -16.14 -9.34 6.08
N LYS A 180 -15.16 -9.50 7.00
CA LYS A 180 -15.24 -8.95 8.37
C LYS A 180 -15.34 -7.42 8.37
N ILE A 181 -14.55 -6.73 7.54
CA ILE A 181 -14.57 -5.26 7.44
C ILE A 181 -15.94 -4.77 6.95
N ILE A 182 -16.50 -5.41 5.91
CA ILE A 182 -17.81 -5.06 5.37
C ILE A 182 -18.92 -5.34 6.40
N GLN A 183 -18.86 -6.52 7.05
CA GLN A 183 -19.84 -6.90 8.08
C GLN A 183 -19.86 -5.91 9.26
N LEU A 184 -18.71 -5.41 9.70
CA LEU A 184 -18.61 -4.40 10.75
C LEU A 184 -19.29 -3.08 10.34
N GLY A 185 -19.24 -2.71 9.06
CA GLY A 185 -19.88 -1.50 8.53
C GLY A 185 -19.33 -0.18 9.06
N LYS A 186 -18.21 -0.19 9.78
CA LYS A 186 -17.67 0.97 10.54
C LYS A 186 -16.60 1.73 9.75
N HIS A 187 -15.77 1.04 8.97
CA HIS A 187 -14.59 1.62 8.37
C HIS A 187 -14.91 2.33 7.05
N ASP A 188 -14.38 3.51 6.91
CA ASP A 188 -14.58 4.38 5.74
C ASP A 188 -13.53 4.15 4.65
N VAL A 189 -12.31 3.69 5.05
CA VAL A 189 -11.14 3.54 4.18
C VAL A 189 -10.41 2.24 4.49
N VAL A 190 -9.96 1.56 3.45
CA VAL A 190 -9.07 0.39 3.55
C VAL A 190 -7.80 0.66 2.74
N GLN A 191 -6.64 0.42 3.38
CA GLN A 191 -5.35 0.44 2.71
C GLN A 191 -4.84 -0.99 2.55
N THR A 192 -4.56 -1.42 1.32
CA THR A 192 -4.11 -2.78 1.05
C THR A 192 -3.00 -2.85 0.03
N THR A 193 -2.28 -3.98 0.03
CA THR A 193 -1.25 -4.25 -0.97
C THR A 193 -1.88 -4.47 -2.33
N TYR A 194 -1.43 -3.68 -3.33
CA TYR A 194 -1.86 -3.85 -4.71
C TYR A 194 -0.76 -3.35 -5.65
N SER A 195 -0.22 -4.21 -6.49
CA SER A 195 0.82 -3.87 -7.45
C SER A 195 0.89 -4.91 -8.56
N TYR A 196 1.56 -4.58 -9.67
CA TYR A 196 1.78 -5.51 -10.77
C TYR A 196 2.45 -6.83 -10.32
N ALA A 197 3.44 -6.74 -9.42
CA ALA A 197 4.15 -7.91 -8.90
C ALA A 197 3.29 -8.81 -7.99
N ILE A 198 2.31 -8.23 -7.31
CA ILE A 198 1.36 -8.97 -6.46
C ILE A 198 0.27 -9.61 -7.31
N GLY A 199 -0.10 -8.97 -8.41
CA GLY A 199 -1.09 -9.47 -9.36
C GLY A 199 -2.53 -9.11 -9.00
N SER A 200 -3.46 -9.73 -9.76
CA SER A 200 -4.90 -9.42 -9.71
C SER A 200 -5.69 -10.20 -8.65
N ASP A 201 -5.03 -11.02 -7.84
CA ASP A 201 -5.68 -11.92 -6.86
C ASP A 201 -6.56 -11.16 -5.84
N ARG A 202 -6.34 -9.85 -5.71
CA ARG A 202 -7.07 -8.96 -4.80
C ARG A 202 -8.22 -8.19 -5.44
N ASN A 203 -8.38 -8.27 -6.76
CA ASN A 203 -9.39 -7.49 -7.47
C ASN A 203 -10.81 -7.73 -6.92
N ALA A 204 -11.17 -8.98 -6.64
CA ALA A 204 -12.49 -9.30 -6.10
C ALA A 204 -12.74 -8.67 -4.72
N ALA A 205 -11.75 -8.71 -3.82
CA ALA A 205 -11.86 -8.09 -2.50
C ALA A 205 -11.90 -6.56 -2.59
N ILE A 206 -11.08 -5.97 -3.48
CA ILE A 206 -11.06 -4.52 -3.72
C ILE A 206 -12.40 -4.07 -4.29
N HIS A 207 -12.96 -4.81 -5.25
CA HIS A 207 -14.28 -4.53 -5.82
C HIS A 207 -15.39 -4.60 -4.76
N LYS A 208 -15.41 -5.63 -3.91
CA LYS A 208 -16.36 -5.71 -2.77
C LYS A 208 -16.29 -4.49 -1.85
N LEU A 209 -15.08 -3.99 -1.55
CA LEU A 209 -14.89 -2.79 -0.74
C LEU A 209 -15.46 -1.55 -1.45
N HIS A 210 -15.18 -1.41 -2.75
CA HIS A 210 -15.69 -0.31 -3.56
C HIS A 210 -17.22 -0.30 -3.59
N GLU A 211 -17.87 -1.43 -3.86
CA GLU A 211 -19.34 -1.59 -3.85
C GLU A 211 -19.94 -1.28 -2.47
N ALA A 212 -19.22 -1.56 -1.38
CA ALA A 212 -19.60 -1.18 -0.03
C ALA A 212 -19.39 0.33 0.27
N GLY A 213 -18.93 1.12 -0.72
CA GLY A 213 -18.64 2.54 -0.57
C GLY A 213 -17.37 2.83 0.22
N ILE A 214 -16.52 1.84 0.47
CA ILE A 214 -15.27 2.00 1.22
C ILE A 214 -14.17 2.47 0.25
N GLY A 215 -13.48 3.56 0.60
CA GLY A 215 -12.36 4.07 -0.18
C GLY A 215 -11.14 3.13 -0.11
N VAL A 216 -10.54 2.78 -1.24
CA VAL A 216 -9.40 1.86 -1.29
C VAL A 216 -8.12 2.61 -1.62
N VAL A 217 -7.10 2.40 -0.78
CA VAL A 217 -5.75 2.95 -0.92
C VAL A 217 -4.77 1.83 -1.24
N ALA A 218 -4.09 1.90 -2.38
CA ALA A 218 -3.10 0.91 -2.76
C ALA A 218 -1.72 1.21 -2.15
N MET A 219 -1.15 0.24 -1.45
CA MET A 219 0.22 0.32 -0.91
C MET A 219 1.14 -0.73 -1.55
N LYS A 220 2.46 -0.60 -1.37
CA LYS A 220 3.52 -1.46 -1.93
C LYS A 220 3.56 -1.49 -3.45
N VAL A 221 3.16 -0.41 -4.07
CA VAL A 221 2.95 -0.26 -5.51
C VAL A 221 4.24 -0.48 -6.30
N ILE A 222 5.34 0.10 -5.83
CA ILE A 222 6.62 0.13 -6.55
C ILE A 222 7.74 -0.72 -5.93
N VAL A 223 7.50 -1.37 -4.77
CA VAL A 223 8.58 -2.03 -3.99
C VAL A 223 9.35 -3.03 -4.83
N ALA A 224 8.65 -3.89 -5.56
CA ALA A 224 9.27 -4.89 -6.43
C ALA A 224 9.88 -4.29 -7.71
N MET A 225 9.35 -3.16 -8.17
CA MET A 225 9.76 -2.51 -9.42
C MET A 225 10.89 -1.49 -9.20
N ALA A 226 11.04 -0.95 -8.00
CA ALA A 226 12.12 -0.04 -7.62
C ALA A 226 13.50 -0.71 -7.58
N GLY A 227 13.52 -2.01 -7.59
CA GLY A 227 14.65 -2.84 -7.98
C GLY A 227 15.90 -2.75 -7.16
N PHE A 228 15.85 -2.98 -5.86
CA PHE A 228 17.03 -3.39 -5.15
C PHE A 228 17.04 -4.91 -5.03
N MET A 229 17.74 -5.60 -5.95
CA MET A 229 18.27 -6.93 -5.69
C MET A 229 19.75 -6.77 -5.40
N PRO A 230 20.32 -7.48 -4.42
CA PRO A 230 21.76 -7.58 -4.33
C PRO A 230 22.25 -8.13 -5.66
N PRO A 231 23.25 -7.50 -6.29
CA PRO A 231 23.72 -7.92 -7.57
C PRO A 231 24.28 -9.35 -7.47
N GLN A 232 23.65 -10.27 -8.16
CA GLN A 232 24.34 -11.52 -8.44
C GLN A 232 25.47 -11.29 -9.45
N ASN A 233 25.43 -10.18 -10.22
CA ASN A 233 26.44 -9.81 -11.21
C ASN A 233 26.63 -8.27 -11.33
N GLY A 234 26.84 -7.58 -10.22
CA GLY A 234 27.61 -6.33 -10.17
C GLY A 234 27.05 -5.06 -10.79
N THR A 235 25.93 -5.04 -11.49
CA THR A 235 25.43 -3.81 -12.13
C THR A 235 23.93 -3.67 -12.00
N ARG A 236 23.51 -2.70 -11.17
CA ARG A 236 22.15 -2.27 -11.23
C ARG A 236 21.96 -0.80 -11.02
N VAL A 237 21.54 -0.19 -12.06
CA VAL A 237 21.10 1.20 -12.06
C VAL A 237 19.60 1.20 -12.32
N LEU A 238 18.82 1.71 -11.38
CA LEU A 238 17.45 2.12 -11.61
C LEU A 238 17.47 3.29 -12.61
N LYS A 239 17.61 2.97 -13.90
CA LYS A 239 17.47 3.95 -14.97
C LYS A 239 16.23 3.70 -15.81
N ASP A 240 15.43 2.68 -15.47
CA ASP A 240 14.21 2.39 -16.18
C ASP A 240 13.00 3.07 -15.53
N GLU A 241 11.95 3.24 -16.29
CA GLU A 241 10.68 3.79 -15.82
C GLU A 241 9.75 2.73 -15.19
N GLY A 242 10.31 1.61 -14.72
CA GLY A 242 9.57 0.54 -14.08
C GLY A 242 8.69 1.00 -12.90
N PRO A 243 9.18 1.85 -11.98
CA PRO A 243 8.35 2.42 -10.94
C PRO A 243 7.20 3.26 -11.46
N LEU A 244 7.41 4.10 -12.49
CA LEU A 244 6.37 4.87 -13.14
C LEU A 244 5.31 3.96 -13.78
N ALA A 245 5.75 2.96 -14.56
CA ALA A 245 4.87 1.97 -15.16
C ALA A 245 4.02 1.22 -14.12
N ALA A 246 4.62 0.87 -12.96
CA ALA A 246 3.92 0.21 -11.86
C ALA A 246 2.82 1.09 -11.25
N VAL A 247 3.07 2.38 -11.06
CA VAL A 247 2.06 3.32 -10.57
C VAL A 247 0.94 3.49 -11.60
N LYS A 248 1.27 3.67 -12.88
CA LYS A 248 0.28 3.75 -13.97
C LYS A 248 -0.61 2.51 -14.02
N TRP A 249 -0.03 1.31 -13.86
CA TRP A 249 -0.79 0.06 -13.84
C TRP A 249 -1.82 0.02 -12.70
N VAL A 250 -1.44 0.45 -11.49
CA VAL A 250 -2.37 0.52 -10.35
C VAL A 250 -3.54 1.45 -10.64
N LEU A 251 -3.27 2.58 -11.30
CA LEU A 251 -4.30 3.56 -11.63
C LEU A 251 -5.28 3.10 -12.73
N LEU A 252 -5.00 2.00 -13.43
CA LEU A 252 -5.97 1.37 -14.34
C LEU A 252 -7.17 0.78 -13.59
N ASN A 253 -7.00 0.41 -12.32
CA ASN A 253 -8.11 -0.12 -11.53
C ASN A 253 -8.99 1.04 -11.03
N PRO A 254 -10.27 1.15 -11.49
CA PRO A 254 -11.17 2.22 -11.10
C PRO A 254 -11.60 2.15 -9.63
N ASP A 255 -11.51 0.96 -9.00
CA ASP A 255 -11.88 0.74 -7.60
C ASP A 255 -10.82 1.24 -6.62
N ILE A 256 -9.61 1.59 -7.11
CA ILE A 256 -8.56 2.21 -6.31
C ILE A 256 -8.77 3.74 -6.30
N SER A 257 -8.95 4.31 -5.12
CA SER A 257 -9.12 5.76 -4.95
C SER A 257 -7.80 6.51 -5.03
N THR A 258 -6.74 5.97 -4.43
CA THR A 258 -5.40 6.55 -4.44
C THR A 258 -4.35 5.48 -4.17
N THR A 259 -3.10 5.81 -4.41
CA THR A 259 -1.96 4.94 -4.09
C THR A 259 -0.90 5.72 -3.31
N VAL A 260 -0.08 5.02 -2.52
CA VAL A 260 0.94 5.63 -1.67
C VAL A 260 2.35 5.10 -1.99
N PRO A 261 2.88 5.38 -3.19
CA PRO A 261 4.27 5.10 -3.48
C PRO A 261 5.16 5.92 -2.55
N TYR A 262 6.26 5.32 -2.10
CA TYR A 262 7.30 6.11 -1.41
C TYR A 262 8.17 6.85 -2.42
N ALA A 263 8.83 7.91 -1.95
CA ALA A 263 9.86 8.62 -2.70
C ALA A 263 10.98 9.05 -1.75
N LYS A 264 12.22 8.82 -2.14
CA LYS A 264 13.39 9.18 -1.32
C LYS A 264 13.94 10.57 -1.64
N ASN A 265 13.59 11.10 -2.80
CA ASN A 265 14.06 12.38 -3.31
C ASN A 265 13.00 13.04 -4.20
N ILE A 266 13.25 14.29 -4.60
CA ILE A 266 12.34 15.08 -5.43
C ILE A 266 12.09 14.43 -6.79
N ALA A 267 13.11 13.88 -7.44
CA ALA A 267 12.97 13.25 -8.76
C ALA A 267 12.02 12.05 -8.73
N GLU A 268 12.05 11.25 -7.65
CA GLU A 268 11.12 10.13 -7.48
C GLU A 268 9.68 10.59 -7.23
N VAL A 269 9.47 11.69 -6.49
CA VAL A 269 8.14 12.29 -6.33
C VAL A 269 7.61 12.79 -7.66
N GLU A 270 8.42 13.48 -8.45
CA GLU A 270 8.04 13.99 -9.76
C GLU A 270 7.72 12.85 -10.72
N MET A 271 8.51 11.78 -10.70
CA MET A 271 8.25 10.56 -11.47
C MET A 271 6.92 9.91 -11.07
N ASN A 272 6.67 9.72 -9.77
CA ASN A 272 5.41 9.14 -9.30
C ASN A 272 4.20 9.99 -9.73
N PHE A 273 4.33 11.32 -9.66
CA PHE A 273 3.28 12.26 -10.06
C PHE A 273 2.96 12.19 -11.57
N ARG A 274 3.96 11.92 -12.42
CA ARG A 274 3.76 11.74 -13.87
C ARG A 274 2.72 10.67 -14.19
N ALA A 275 2.58 9.63 -13.34
CA ALA A 275 1.59 8.58 -13.54
C ALA A 275 0.14 9.06 -13.58
N MET A 276 -0.17 10.23 -13.01
CA MET A 276 -1.51 10.84 -13.09
C MET A 276 -1.78 11.50 -14.46
N LYS A 277 -0.73 11.77 -15.23
CA LYS A 277 -0.80 12.55 -16.50
C LYS A 277 -0.47 11.71 -17.73
N GLU A 278 0.26 10.63 -17.56
CA GLU A 278 0.74 9.79 -18.65
C GLU A 278 -0.09 8.51 -18.76
N PRO A 279 -0.52 8.11 -19.95
CA PRO A 279 -1.27 6.87 -20.15
C PRO A 279 -0.38 5.65 -19.89
N TYR A 280 -1.00 4.55 -19.48
CA TYR A 280 -0.37 3.24 -19.47
C TYR A 280 -0.26 2.71 -20.91
N THR A 281 0.90 2.19 -21.29
CA THR A 281 1.22 1.81 -22.65
C THR A 281 1.61 0.32 -22.77
N PRO A 282 1.58 -0.27 -23.98
CA PRO A 282 2.12 -1.62 -24.20
C PRO A 282 3.61 -1.75 -23.86
N GLN A 283 4.36 -0.65 -23.89
CA GLN A 283 5.78 -0.66 -23.48
C GLN A 283 5.90 -0.77 -21.95
N ASP A 284 5.01 -0.09 -21.20
CA ASP A 284 4.93 -0.24 -19.74
C ASP A 284 4.62 -1.71 -19.37
N GLU A 285 3.65 -2.34 -20.05
CA GLU A 285 3.27 -3.74 -19.81
C GLU A 285 4.46 -4.68 -20.07
N LYS A 286 5.16 -4.52 -21.20
CA LYS A 286 6.33 -5.33 -21.55
C LYS A 286 7.43 -5.20 -20.49
N MET A 287 7.69 -3.99 -20.03
CA MET A 287 8.69 -3.71 -19.01
C MET A 287 8.33 -4.38 -17.67
N LEU A 288 7.08 -4.21 -17.22
CA LEU A 288 6.61 -4.80 -15.98
C LEU A 288 6.59 -6.32 -16.02
N PHE A 289 6.22 -6.90 -17.16
CA PHE A 289 6.26 -8.35 -17.37
C PHE A 289 7.69 -8.90 -17.24
N ALA A 290 8.64 -8.32 -17.98
CA ALA A 290 10.05 -8.74 -17.93
C ALA A 290 10.60 -8.64 -16.50
N ARG A 291 10.26 -7.54 -15.81
CA ARG A 291 10.68 -7.31 -14.44
C ARG A 291 10.06 -8.32 -13.46
N ASN A 292 8.78 -8.62 -13.63
CA ASN A 292 8.08 -9.60 -12.78
C ASN A 292 8.68 -11.01 -12.93
N GLU A 293 9.06 -11.41 -14.15
CA GLU A 293 9.74 -12.69 -14.39
C GLU A 293 11.14 -12.72 -13.72
N GLU A 294 11.90 -11.62 -13.78
CA GLU A 294 13.21 -11.50 -13.14
C GLU A 294 13.13 -11.67 -11.62
N ILE A 295 12.14 -11.05 -10.97
CA ILE A 295 12.03 -11.07 -9.51
C ILE A 295 11.26 -12.28 -8.97
N ARG A 296 10.61 -13.07 -9.81
CA ARG A 296 9.72 -14.17 -9.44
C ARG A 296 10.30 -15.15 -8.42
N PRO A 297 11.58 -15.60 -8.54
CA PRO A 297 12.16 -16.52 -7.57
C PRO A 297 12.41 -15.90 -6.18
N PHE A 298 12.39 -14.58 -6.09
CA PHE A 298 12.88 -13.82 -4.94
C PHE A 298 11.81 -13.01 -4.21
N TYR A 299 10.75 -12.58 -4.92
CA TYR A 299 9.73 -11.67 -4.38
C TYR A 299 8.44 -12.41 -4.02
N CYS A 300 8.08 -12.40 -2.74
CA CYS A 300 6.82 -12.97 -2.27
C CYS A 300 5.63 -12.07 -2.69
N ARG A 301 4.65 -12.66 -3.39
CA ARG A 301 3.41 -11.97 -3.80
C ARG A 301 2.41 -11.76 -2.66
N MET A 302 2.73 -12.25 -1.46
CA MET A 302 1.86 -12.15 -0.27
C MET A 302 0.44 -12.73 -0.52
N CYS A 303 0.33 -13.84 -1.26
CA CYS A 303 -0.93 -14.54 -1.51
C CYS A 303 -1.40 -15.38 -0.30
N TYR A 304 -0.51 -15.58 0.66
CA TYR A 304 -0.73 -16.36 1.89
C TYR A 304 -1.05 -17.85 1.69
N GLU A 305 -0.92 -18.39 0.49
CA GLU A 305 -1.12 -19.83 0.20
C GLU A 305 -0.21 -20.77 1.01
N CYS A 306 0.89 -20.24 1.56
CA CYS A 306 1.83 -20.98 2.42
C CYS A 306 1.50 -20.86 3.92
N ARG A 307 0.42 -20.13 4.30
CA ARG A 307 0.04 -19.97 5.72
C ARG A 307 -0.27 -21.33 6.34
N GLY A 308 0.37 -21.63 7.50
CA GLY A 308 0.20 -22.88 8.24
C GLY A 308 0.82 -24.12 7.60
N LYS A 309 1.55 -24.01 6.47
CA LYS A 309 2.18 -25.17 5.81
C LYS A 309 3.55 -25.53 6.36
N CYS A 310 4.21 -24.64 7.11
CA CYS A 310 5.48 -24.96 7.79
C CYS A 310 5.21 -25.74 9.07
N PRO A 311 5.71 -26.98 9.23
CA PRO A 311 5.48 -27.80 10.43
C PRO A 311 6.13 -27.21 11.70
N ASN A 312 7.14 -26.33 11.52
CA ASN A 312 7.82 -25.66 12.63
C ASN A 312 7.20 -24.27 12.94
N GLY A 313 6.04 -23.96 12.39
CA GLY A 313 5.30 -22.73 12.69
C GLY A 313 5.87 -21.44 12.11
N VAL A 314 6.89 -21.49 11.23
CA VAL A 314 7.48 -20.29 10.62
C VAL A 314 6.42 -19.54 9.80
N PRO A 315 6.18 -18.24 10.06
CA PRO A 315 5.25 -17.42 9.28
C PRO A 315 5.89 -16.98 7.96
N VAL A 316 5.95 -17.92 7.01
CA VAL A 316 6.72 -17.82 5.76
C VAL A 316 6.45 -16.51 5.01
N THR A 317 5.18 -16.13 4.82
CA THR A 317 4.84 -14.89 4.11
C THR A 317 5.39 -13.66 4.81
N ASP A 318 5.33 -13.63 6.15
CA ASP A 318 5.79 -12.48 6.92
C ASP A 318 7.31 -12.35 6.90
N GLU A 319 8.05 -13.44 7.10
CA GLU A 319 9.51 -13.41 7.01
C GLU A 319 9.99 -13.00 5.62
N LEU A 320 9.36 -13.51 4.55
CA LEU A 320 9.69 -13.13 3.19
C LEU A 320 9.32 -11.65 2.90
N ARG A 321 8.23 -11.16 3.50
CA ARG A 321 7.85 -9.75 3.42
C ARG A 321 8.84 -8.85 4.16
N PHE A 322 9.32 -9.26 5.32
CA PHE A 322 10.36 -8.53 6.06
C PHE A 322 11.66 -8.47 5.27
N LEU A 323 12.11 -9.60 4.72
CA LEU A 323 13.29 -9.64 3.85
C LEU A 323 13.13 -8.71 2.64
N ALA A 324 11.92 -8.59 2.07
CA ALA A 324 11.69 -7.71 0.93
C ALA A 324 11.87 -6.22 1.27
N TYR A 325 11.69 -5.79 2.53
CA TYR A 325 12.05 -4.43 2.92
C TYR A 325 13.56 -4.16 2.78
N GLY A 326 14.40 -5.13 3.10
CA GLY A 326 15.85 -5.05 2.87
C GLY A 326 16.18 -5.16 1.38
N ASP A 327 15.83 -6.29 0.77
CA ASP A 327 16.28 -6.66 -0.56
C ASP A 327 15.74 -5.77 -1.68
N PHE A 328 14.51 -5.24 -1.55
CA PHE A 328 13.86 -4.44 -2.59
C PHE A 328 13.70 -2.95 -2.26
N ALA A 329 13.59 -2.58 -0.99
CA ALA A 329 13.50 -1.18 -0.59
C ALA A 329 14.80 -0.61 0.00
N GLY A 330 15.81 -1.47 0.27
CA GLY A 330 17.08 -1.08 0.86
C GLY A 330 17.00 -0.72 2.35
N ASP A 331 15.90 -1.12 3.02
CA ASP A 331 15.65 -0.81 4.42
C ASP A 331 15.83 -2.05 5.31
N PHE A 332 17.10 -2.43 5.50
CA PHE A 332 17.46 -3.59 6.35
C PHE A 332 17.14 -3.35 7.83
N ARG A 333 17.13 -2.10 8.30
CA ARG A 333 16.76 -1.79 9.67
C ARG A 333 15.29 -2.13 9.92
N LYS A 334 14.38 -1.66 9.06
CA LYS A 334 12.96 -2.00 9.13
C LYS A 334 12.72 -3.50 8.98
N ALA A 335 13.45 -4.16 8.07
CA ALA A 335 13.38 -5.59 7.89
C ALA A 335 13.69 -6.31 9.21
N ARG A 336 14.82 -5.97 9.85
CA ARG A 336 15.26 -6.52 11.13
C ARG A 336 14.28 -6.19 12.27
N ASP A 337 13.85 -4.93 12.40
CA ASP A 337 12.92 -4.52 13.46
C ASP A 337 11.61 -5.33 13.39
N ASN A 338 11.11 -5.64 12.19
CA ASN A 338 9.92 -6.48 12.04
C ASN A 338 10.20 -7.95 12.36
N PHE A 339 11.33 -8.50 11.90
CA PHE A 339 11.73 -9.87 12.21
C PHE A 339 11.91 -10.08 13.73
N MET A 340 12.52 -9.14 14.43
CA MET A 340 12.74 -9.19 15.88
C MET A 340 11.45 -9.09 16.71
N ARG A 341 10.32 -8.70 16.11
CA ARG A 341 8.98 -8.75 16.77
C ARG A 341 8.36 -10.14 16.76
N LEU A 342 8.87 -11.06 15.95
CA LEU A 342 8.42 -12.46 16.00
C LEU A 342 8.72 -13.06 17.37
N PRO A 343 7.88 -13.99 17.87
CA PRO A 343 8.15 -14.75 19.08
C PRO A 343 9.54 -15.42 19.06
N GLN A 344 10.19 -15.52 20.22
CA GLN A 344 11.54 -16.07 20.33
C GLN A 344 11.60 -17.50 19.76
N GLU A 345 10.61 -18.34 20.08
CA GLU A 345 10.51 -19.71 19.62
C GLU A 345 10.45 -19.82 18.08
N ILE A 346 9.89 -18.83 17.40
CA ILE A 346 9.87 -18.76 15.93
C ILE A 346 11.23 -18.35 15.39
N ARG A 347 11.87 -17.36 16.00
CA ARG A 347 13.20 -16.87 15.59
C ARG A 347 14.30 -17.91 15.80
N ASP A 348 14.12 -18.83 16.75
CA ASP A 348 15.06 -19.90 17.05
C ASP A 348 14.96 -21.06 16.04
N VAL A 349 13.87 -21.15 15.26
CA VAL A 349 13.76 -22.13 14.17
C VAL A 349 14.77 -21.80 13.06
N LYS A 350 15.64 -22.77 12.74
CA LYS A 350 16.63 -22.63 11.65
C LYS A 350 16.17 -23.38 10.41
N CYS A 351 15.82 -22.63 9.35
CA CYS A 351 15.44 -23.23 8.07
C CYS A 351 16.59 -23.97 7.38
N SER A 352 17.86 -23.68 7.75
CA SER A 352 19.04 -24.43 7.34
C SER A 352 19.03 -25.88 7.80
N ASP A 353 18.45 -26.15 8.98
CA ASP A 353 18.49 -27.47 9.64
C ASP A 353 17.43 -28.44 9.09
N CYS A 354 16.45 -27.91 8.32
CA CYS A 354 15.49 -28.75 7.62
C CYS A 354 16.16 -29.50 6.46
N LEU A 355 16.03 -30.82 6.42
CA LEU A 355 16.52 -31.64 5.31
C LEU A 355 15.89 -31.25 3.98
N SER A 356 14.58 -31.00 3.99
CA SER A 356 13.82 -30.48 2.85
C SER A 356 12.75 -29.51 3.36
N CYS A 357 12.42 -28.50 2.54
CA CYS A 357 11.31 -27.58 2.83
C CYS A 357 10.01 -28.18 2.31
N THR A 358 9.00 -28.28 3.17
CA THR A 358 7.66 -28.77 2.80
C THR A 358 6.79 -27.66 2.20
N VAL A 359 7.25 -26.40 2.25
CA VAL A 359 6.50 -25.27 1.74
C VAL A 359 6.89 -24.98 0.30
N GLU A 360 5.99 -25.27 -0.61
CA GLU A 360 6.11 -24.92 -2.03
C GLU A 360 5.32 -23.63 -2.33
N CYS A 361 5.94 -22.74 -3.09
CA CYS A 361 5.30 -21.50 -3.50
C CYS A 361 4.64 -21.65 -4.89
N PRO A 362 3.32 -21.47 -5.03
CA PRO A 362 2.65 -21.58 -6.33
C PRO A 362 3.11 -20.49 -7.32
N ASN A 363 3.72 -19.42 -6.80
CA ASN A 363 4.23 -18.30 -7.60
C ASN A 363 5.74 -18.42 -7.92
N GLY A 364 6.38 -19.54 -7.60
CA GLY A 364 7.77 -19.84 -7.98
C GLY A 364 8.85 -19.20 -7.10
N VAL A 365 8.51 -18.73 -5.88
CA VAL A 365 9.53 -18.22 -4.94
C VAL A 365 10.35 -19.39 -4.37
N GLU A 366 11.65 -19.24 -4.32
CA GLU A 366 12.58 -20.19 -3.70
C GLU A 366 12.51 -20.09 -2.17
N VAL A 367 11.41 -20.58 -1.59
CA VAL A 367 11.04 -20.36 -0.18
C VAL A 367 12.18 -20.65 0.78
N ARG A 368 12.77 -21.87 0.72
CA ARG A 368 13.84 -22.29 1.66
C ARG A 368 15.04 -21.34 1.61
N ASN A 369 15.53 -21.06 0.40
CA ASN A 369 16.71 -20.21 0.21
C ASN A 369 16.44 -18.78 0.72
N ARG A 370 15.23 -18.29 0.48
CA ARG A 370 14.83 -16.96 0.94
C ARG A 370 14.67 -16.88 2.45
N LEU A 371 14.12 -17.91 3.11
CA LEU A 371 14.01 -17.96 4.57
C LEU A 371 15.39 -18.05 5.24
N ILE A 372 16.29 -18.91 4.73
CA ILE A 372 17.68 -18.98 5.22
C ILE A 372 18.35 -17.61 5.12
N ARG A 373 18.18 -16.91 3.98
CA ARG A 373 18.70 -15.55 3.81
C ARG A 373 18.10 -14.58 4.81
N ALA A 374 16.77 -14.60 5.01
CA ALA A 374 16.09 -13.74 5.97
C ALA A 374 16.66 -13.95 7.39
N GLN A 375 16.74 -15.19 7.84
CA GLN A 375 17.26 -15.55 9.15
C GLN A 375 18.74 -15.17 9.32
N SER A 376 19.56 -15.28 8.27
CA SER A 376 20.98 -14.90 8.35
C SER A 376 21.22 -13.38 8.38
N LEU A 377 20.31 -12.58 7.81
CA LEU A 377 20.48 -11.13 7.70
C LEU A 377 19.74 -10.33 8.77
N LEU A 378 18.67 -10.90 9.32
CA LEU A 378 17.74 -10.16 10.18
C LEU A 378 17.83 -10.55 11.66
N THR A 379 18.58 -11.59 11.99
CA THR A 379 18.88 -11.99 13.39
C THR A 379 19.92 -11.10 14.07
#